data_981601650aa36866073fe6abdb2dc0ae
#
_entry.id   981601650aa36866073fe6abdb2dc0ae
#
_cell.length_a   1.000
_cell.length_b   1.000
_cell.length_c   1.000
_cell.angle_alpha   90.00
_cell.angle_beta   90.00
_cell.angle_gamma   90.00
#
_symmetry.space_group_name_H-M   'P 1'
#
loop_
_entity.id
_entity.type
_entity.pdbx_description
1 polymer ?
#
loop_
_entity_poly.entity_id
_entity_poly.type
_entity_poly.pdbx_seq_one_letter_code
_entity_poly.pdbx_strand_id
1 'polypeptide(L)'
;MVLKERYTEDICKNFHACCLTLATDPSLEALPTDERLRRAAAQPDPGLDALYFQYGRWLLFAASRPGSLPANLQGVWNDSFFPPWDSKYTININTEMNYWPANICGLAQSEEPLFDLLARMVPNGQRTARELYHCRGFVAHHNTDLWGDTDPQDRYIPASFWPMGAAWLCTHIWRHYLYSGDMQFLRAQFPMLEQAVLFFTDFLEQDAAGYYVTNPSVSPENTYILPDGVRGHLCIGPTMDRQILRELFAGYLAAAAKLSVTNETTCAAAAILPRLRPTQIGSDGRLLEWGGEYGEAEPGHRHISHLYGLAPGNEISTLATPELAAAARKTLEYRLAHGGGYTGWSRAWITLFWARLGEGSKVEENLRALYANSTFPNLMDNHPSKRGPVFQTVSYTHLRAHETPEHL
;
A
#
# COMPACT_ATOMS: atom_id res chain seq x y z
N MET A 1 -33.07 13.46 18.15
CA MET A 1 -33.58 13.69 16.80
C MET A 1 -32.56 14.39 15.92
N VAL A 2 -32.15 15.61 16.20
CA VAL A 2 -31.20 16.39 15.38
C VAL A 2 -29.88 15.69 15.05
N LEU A 3 -29.23 14.97 15.99
CA LEU A 3 -27.98 14.25 15.74
C LEU A 3 -28.16 13.08 14.77
N LYS A 4 -29.24 12.32 14.91
CA LYS A 4 -29.56 11.21 14.01
C LYS A 4 -29.84 11.69 12.59
N GLU A 5 -30.55 12.80 12.45
CA GLU A 5 -30.89 13.39 11.16
C GLU A 5 -29.63 13.89 10.44
N ARG A 6 -28.76 14.63 11.15
CA ARG A 6 -27.46 15.09 10.61
C ARG A 6 -26.54 13.94 10.19
N TYR A 7 -26.47 12.90 11.03
CA TYR A 7 -25.68 11.72 10.73
C TYR A 7 -26.20 10.97 9.50
N THR A 8 -27.54 10.81 9.41
CA THR A 8 -28.18 10.18 8.24
C THR A 8 -27.94 10.98 6.97
N GLU A 9 -28.08 12.31 7.05
CA GLU A 9 -27.87 13.21 5.90
C GLU A 9 -26.39 13.14 5.42
N ASP A 10 -25.42 13.17 6.33
CA ASP A 10 -23.99 13.07 6.01
C ASP A 10 -23.67 11.73 5.34
N ILE A 11 -24.17 10.61 5.88
CA ILE A 11 -23.99 9.29 5.28
C ILE A 11 -24.65 9.22 3.90
N CYS A 12 -25.90 9.67 3.79
CA CYS A 12 -26.62 9.64 2.50
C CYS A 12 -25.87 10.44 1.43
N LYS A 13 -25.33 11.60 1.79
CA LYS A 13 -24.60 12.46 0.87
C LYS A 13 -23.29 11.85 0.37
N ASN A 14 -22.53 11.22 1.25
CA ASN A 14 -21.15 10.82 0.97
C ASN A 14 -21.01 9.32 0.73
N PHE A 15 -21.78 8.50 1.45
CA PHE A 15 -21.60 7.05 1.43
C PHE A 15 -22.32 6.36 0.27
N HIS A 16 -23.44 6.92 -0.21
CA HIS A 16 -24.19 6.35 -1.32
C HIS A 16 -23.60 6.67 -2.70
N ALA A 17 -22.46 7.37 -2.78
CA ALA A 17 -21.77 7.65 -4.04
C ALA A 17 -21.30 6.37 -4.77
N CYS A 18 -21.10 5.26 -4.03
CA CYS A 18 -20.72 3.97 -4.57
C CYS A 18 -21.47 2.85 -3.85
N CYS A 19 -21.94 1.86 -4.59
CA CYS A 19 -22.66 0.71 -4.07
C CYS A 19 -22.29 -0.54 -4.88
N LEU A 20 -22.02 -1.64 -4.18
CA LEU A 20 -21.89 -2.97 -4.77
C LEU A 20 -23.12 -3.79 -4.42
N THR A 21 -23.82 -4.30 -5.45
CA THR A 21 -24.95 -5.20 -5.28
C THR A 21 -24.65 -6.52 -5.99
N LEU A 22 -24.72 -7.60 -5.26
CA LEU A 22 -24.55 -8.96 -5.78
C LEU A 22 -25.84 -9.75 -5.54
N ALA A 23 -26.03 -10.83 -6.30
CA ALA A 23 -27.16 -11.72 -6.09
C ALA A 23 -27.05 -12.36 -4.69
N THR A 24 -28.14 -12.29 -3.91
CA THR A 24 -28.17 -12.79 -2.53
C THR A 24 -29.15 -13.94 -2.39
N ASP A 25 -28.92 -14.78 -1.36
CA ASP A 25 -29.88 -15.77 -0.89
C ASP A 25 -30.56 -15.20 0.38
N PRO A 26 -31.89 -14.96 0.34
CA PRO A 26 -32.62 -14.44 1.50
C PRO A 26 -32.48 -15.30 2.76
N SER A 27 -32.26 -16.61 2.61
CA SER A 27 -32.06 -17.51 3.76
C SER A 27 -30.73 -17.24 4.45
N LEU A 28 -29.69 -16.85 3.71
CA LEU A 28 -28.39 -16.43 4.25
C LEU A 28 -28.47 -15.04 4.86
N GLU A 29 -29.19 -14.12 4.25
CA GLU A 29 -29.36 -12.75 4.77
C GLU A 29 -30.08 -12.71 6.14
N ALA A 30 -30.93 -13.67 6.41
CA ALA A 30 -31.63 -13.79 7.69
C ALA A 30 -30.73 -14.30 8.84
N LEU A 31 -29.52 -14.83 8.52
CA LEU A 31 -28.60 -15.33 9.54
C LEU A 31 -27.83 -14.17 10.22
N PRO A 32 -27.45 -14.34 11.50
CA PRO A 32 -26.50 -13.45 12.15
C PRO A 32 -25.16 -13.37 11.39
N THR A 33 -24.51 -12.21 11.42
CA THR A 33 -23.28 -11.96 10.65
C THR A 33 -22.15 -12.94 10.99
N ASP A 34 -21.98 -13.30 12.26
CA ASP A 34 -20.98 -14.28 12.70
C ASP A 34 -21.25 -15.70 12.18
N GLU A 35 -22.54 -16.05 12.03
CA GLU A 35 -22.94 -17.31 11.41
C GLU A 35 -22.65 -17.29 9.91
N ARG A 36 -23.00 -16.21 9.20
CA ARG A 36 -22.68 -16.02 7.79
C ARG A 36 -21.18 -16.12 7.55
N LEU A 37 -20.38 -15.44 8.38
CA LEU A 37 -18.90 -15.44 8.28
C LEU A 37 -18.32 -16.86 8.40
N ARG A 38 -18.81 -17.65 9.39
CA ARG A 38 -18.40 -19.07 9.54
C ARG A 38 -18.76 -19.92 8.34
N ARG A 39 -19.91 -19.70 7.73
CA ARG A 39 -20.36 -20.43 6.53
C ARG A 39 -19.58 -20.00 5.28
N ALA A 40 -19.32 -18.71 5.11
CA ALA A 40 -18.60 -18.13 3.97
C ALA A 40 -17.14 -18.63 3.86
N ALA A 41 -16.55 -19.12 4.96
CA ALA A 41 -15.25 -19.79 4.93
C ALA A 41 -15.26 -21.10 4.07
N ALA A 42 -16.41 -21.74 3.90
CA ALA A 42 -16.55 -23.00 3.16
C ALA A 42 -17.44 -22.91 1.91
N GLN A 43 -18.35 -21.93 1.84
CA GLN A 43 -19.34 -21.79 0.77
C GLN A 43 -19.45 -20.33 0.35
N PRO A 44 -19.71 -20.02 -0.94
CA PRO A 44 -19.94 -18.65 -1.39
C PRO A 44 -21.12 -17.99 -0.67
N ASP A 45 -20.94 -16.72 -0.30
CA ASP A 45 -22.01 -15.86 0.17
C ASP A 45 -21.83 -14.46 -0.46
N PRO A 46 -22.27 -14.24 -1.70
CA PRO A 46 -22.12 -12.98 -2.40
C PRO A 46 -22.76 -11.79 -1.66
N GLY A 47 -23.82 -12.04 -0.89
CA GLY A 47 -24.44 -11.01 -0.05
C GLY A 47 -23.53 -10.59 1.09
N LEU A 48 -22.73 -11.51 1.68
CA LEU A 48 -21.71 -11.16 2.66
C LEU A 48 -20.55 -10.41 2.00
N ASP A 49 -20.14 -10.79 0.78
CA ASP A 49 -19.09 -10.06 0.06
C ASP A 49 -19.48 -8.61 -0.18
N ALA A 50 -20.73 -8.36 -0.61
CA ALA A 50 -21.27 -7.01 -0.78
C ALA A 50 -21.37 -6.25 0.56
N LEU A 51 -21.80 -6.91 1.64
CA LEU A 51 -21.82 -6.33 2.98
C LEU A 51 -20.43 -5.96 3.47
N TYR A 52 -19.46 -6.86 3.28
CA TYR A 52 -18.07 -6.65 3.69
C TYR A 52 -17.42 -5.50 2.92
N PHE A 53 -17.72 -5.39 1.61
CA PHE A 53 -17.34 -4.25 0.79
C PHE A 53 -17.88 -2.93 1.38
N GLN A 54 -19.17 -2.85 1.67
CA GLN A 54 -19.75 -1.64 2.24
C GLN A 54 -19.23 -1.35 3.66
N TYR A 55 -18.98 -2.38 4.45
CA TYR A 55 -18.43 -2.23 5.79
C TYR A 55 -17.00 -1.64 5.75
N GLY A 56 -16.13 -2.13 4.88
CA GLY A 56 -14.80 -1.56 4.68
C GLY A 56 -14.85 -0.09 4.24
N ARG A 57 -15.77 0.27 3.31
CA ARG A 57 -16.00 1.67 2.93
C ARG A 57 -16.42 2.51 4.14
N TRP A 58 -17.34 1.99 4.97
CA TRP A 58 -17.78 2.68 6.17
C TRP A 58 -16.64 2.89 7.17
N LEU A 59 -15.79 1.90 7.37
CA LEU A 59 -14.63 2.01 8.27
C LEU A 59 -13.69 3.15 7.83
N LEU A 60 -13.32 3.21 6.54
CA LEU A 60 -12.48 4.30 6.02
C LEU A 60 -13.19 5.66 6.15
N PHE A 61 -14.46 5.74 5.74
CA PHE A 61 -15.28 6.95 5.86
C PHE A 61 -15.38 7.45 7.29
N ALA A 62 -15.54 6.54 8.28
CA ALA A 62 -15.65 6.90 9.68
C ALA A 62 -14.30 7.29 10.32
N ALA A 63 -13.19 6.69 9.87
CA ALA A 63 -11.87 6.87 10.45
C ALA A 63 -11.08 8.05 9.87
N SER A 64 -11.43 8.53 8.67
CA SER A 64 -10.66 9.57 7.96
C SER A 64 -11.59 10.57 7.29
N ARG A 65 -11.84 11.67 7.98
CA ARG A 65 -12.75 12.75 7.56
C ARG A 65 -11.96 14.05 7.33
N PRO A 66 -12.37 14.90 6.38
CA PRO A 66 -11.80 16.23 6.24
C PRO A 66 -11.69 16.97 7.58
N GLY A 67 -10.53 17.51 7.89
CA GLY A 67 -10.24 18.19 9.15
C GLY A 67 -9.99 17.28 10.36
N SER A 68 -9.99 15.94 10.18
CA SER A 68 -9.56 14.99 11.22
C SER A 68 -8.10 14.56 11.04
N LEU A 69 -7.62 13.69 11.93
CA LEU A 69 -6.38 12.93 11.69
C LEU A 69 -6.64 11.79 10.70
N PRO A 70 -5.63 11.33 9.97
CA PRO A 70 -5.78 10.16 9.10
C PRO A 70 -6.03 8.88 9.92
N ALA A 71 -6.56 7.86 9.25
CA ALA A 71 -6.71 6.54 9.84
C ALA A 71 -5.33 5.96 10.22
N ASN A 72 -5.11 5.72 11.52
CA ASN A 72 -3.89 5.09 12.01
C ASN A 72 -3.95 3.55 11.84
N LEU A 73 -2.99 2.82 12.42
CA LEU A 73 -2.92 1.36 12.32
C LEU A 73 -4.20 0.65 12.78
N GLN A 74 -4.99 1.27 13.66
CA GLN A 74 -6.29 0.77 14.15
C GLN A 74 -7.48 1.68 13.74
N GLY A 75 -7.29 2.53 12.73
CA GLY A 75 -8.28 3.53 12.33
C GLY A 75 -8.45 4.60 13.40
N VAL A 76 -9.55 4.49 14.16
CA VAL A 76 -9.84 5.27 15.36
C VAL A 76 -10.30 4.37 16.52
N TRP A 77 -10.33 3.05 16.28
CA TRP A 77 -10.87 2.06 17.24
C TRP A 77 -9.77 1.48 18.12
N ASN A 78 -9.16 2.32 18.94
CA ASN A 78 -8.19 1.93 19.95
C ASN A 78 -8.69 2.36 21.34
N ASP A 79 -8.74 1.43 22.27
CA ASP A 79 -9.14 1.64 23.66
C ASP A 79 -8.01 1.44 24.68
N SER A 80 -6.77 1.26 24.19
CA SER A 80 -5.59 0.99 25.01
C SER A 80 -4.61 2.15 25.00
N PHE A 81 -4.00 2.46 26.16
CA PHE A 81 -2.84 3.37 26.24
C PHE A 81 -1.55 2.73 25.69
N PHE A 82 -1.50 1.40 25.57
CA PHE A 82 -0.36 0.65 25.04
C PHE A 82 -0.83 -0.28 23.92
N PRO A 83 -1.33 0.27 22.81
CA PRO A 83 -1.81 -0.53 21.70
C PRO A 83 -0.63 -1.25 21.00
N PRO A 84 -0.89 -2.33 20.28
CA PRO A 84 0.11 -2.96 19.42
C PRO A 84 0.71 -1.93 18.44
N TRP A 85 2.05 -1.95 18.33
CA TRP A 85 2.82 -1.01 17.49
C TRP A 85 2.48 0.46 17.74
N ASP A 86 2.09 0.81 18.98
CA ASP A 86 1.72 2.16 19.43
C ASP A 86 0.58 2.81 18.62
N SER A 87 -0.15 2.03 17.82
CA SER A 87 -1.21 2.51 16.91
C SER A 87 -0.76 3.70 16.03
N LYS A 88 0.53 3.76 15.70
CA LYS A 88 1.09 4.84 14.86
C LYS A 88 0.79 4.62 13.37
N TYR A 89 1.30 5.48 12.52
CA TYR A 89 1.20 5.36 11.07
C TYR A 89 2.40 4.59 10.54
N THR A 90 2.21 3.31 10.24
CA THR A 90 3.24 2.50 9.58
C THR A 90 3.13 2.73 8.07
N ILE A 91 4.19 3.30 7.48
CA ILE A 91 4.23 3.78 6.09
C ILE A 91 5.17 2.93 5.22
N ASN A 92 5.30 1.65 5.54
CA ASN A 92 5.93 0.67 4.65
C ASN A 92 4.90 -0.28 4.02
N ILE A 93 3.61 -0.12 4.32
CA ILE A 93 2.46 -0.76 3.70
C ILE A 93 1.11 -0.31 4.30
N ASN A 94 0.97 -0.24 5.64
CA ASN A 94 -0.34 -0.20 6.29
C ASN A 94 -1.10 1.08 6.00
N THR A 95 -0.47 2.23 6.15
CA THR A 95 -1.12 3.52 5.91
C THR A 95 -1.49 3.67 4.43
N GLU A 96 -0.59 3.36 3.52
CA GLU A 96 -0.86 3.40 2.08
C GLU A 96 -2.04 2.50 1.71
N MET A 97 -2.03 1.28 2.23
CA MET A 97 -3.06 0.28 1.98
C MET A 97 -4.43 0.73 2.52
N ASN A 98 -4.49 1.44 3.65
CA ASN A 98 -5.74 2.01 4.17
C ASN A 98 -6.42 2.94 3.14
N TYR A 99 -5.64 3.66 2.34
CA TYR A 99 -6.16 4.67 1.41
C TYR A 99 -6.30 4.20 -0.04
N TRP A 100 -5.80 3.01 -0.41
CA TRP A 100 -5.95 2.53 -1.77
C TRP A 100 -7.41 2.49 -2.27
N PRO A 101 -8.42 2.15 -1.45
CA PRO A 101 -9.81 2.14 -1.90
C PRO A 101 -10.45 3.53 -1.97
N ALA A 102 -9.84 4.59 -1.42
CA ALA A 102 -10.49 5.88 -1.26
C ALA A 102 -11.09 6.43 -2.56
N ASN A 103 -10.27 6.57 -3.58
CA ASN A 103 -10.71 7.13 -4.86
C ASN A 103 -11.68 6.20 -5.59
N ILE A 104 -11.30 4.93 -5.77
CA ILE A 104 -12.09 3.98 -6.58
C ILE A 104 -13.43 3.64 -5.93
N CYS A 105 -13.52 3.68 -4.60
CA CYS A 105 -14.76 3.41 -3.86
C CYS A 105 -15.60 4.66 -3.57
N GLY A 106 -15.32 5.80 -4.23
CA GLY A 106 -16.10 7.02 -4.08
C GLY A 106 -15.94 7.73 -2.74
N LEU A 107 -14.76 7.65 -2.13
CA LEU A 107 -14.41 8.24 -0.83
C LEU A 107 -13.16 9.14 -0.94
N ALA A 108 -12.97 9.83 -2.06
CA ALA A 108 -11.78 10.64 -2.33
C ALA A 108 -11.50 11.66 -1.21
N GLN A 109 -12.53 12.24 -0.58
CA GLN A 109 -12.39 13.17 0.54
C GLN A 109 -11.74 12.54 1.78
N SER A 110 -11.75 11.21 1.91
CA SER A 110 -11.05 10.51 3.01
C SER A 110 -9.53 10.56 2.88
N GLU A 111 -8.97 10.96 1.73
CA GLU A 111 -7.52 11.18 1.58
C GLU A 111 -7.06 12.56 2.08
N GLU A 112 -7.95 13.54 2.29
CA GLU A 112 -7.54 14.87 2.78
C GLU A 112 -6.70 14.81 4.05
N PRO A 113 -7.07 14.05 5.11
CA PRO A 113 -6.24 13.92 6.30
C PRO A 113 -4.86 13.30 6.03
N LEU A 114 -4.74 12.40 5.04
CA LEU A 114 -3.45 11.84 4.62
C LEU A 114 -2.55 12.91 4.01
N PHE A 115 -3.09 13.78 3.15
CA PHE A 115 -2.33 14.89 2.57
C PHE A 115 -1.93 15.94 3.61
N ASP A 116 -2.77 16.17 4.63
CA ASP A 116 -2.45 17.03 5.78
C ASP A 116 -1.31 16.43 6.63
N LEU A 117 -1.27 15.11 6.82
CA LEU A 117 -0.16 14.43 7.48
C LEU A 117 1.12 14.56 6.66
N LEU A 118 1.07 14.31 5.37
CA LEU A 118 2.20 14.48 4.47
C LEU A 118 2.77 15.91 4.52
N ALA A 119 1.90 16.92 4.51
CA ALA A 119 2.32 18.32 4.63
C ALA A 119 3.07 18.60 5.95
N ARG A 120 2.64 17.98 7.07
CA ARG A 120 3.35 18.05 8.36
C ARG A 120 4.69 17.32 8.34
N MET A 121 4.81 16.26 7.58
CA MET A 121 6.05 15.49 7.46
C MET A 121 7.13 16.23 6.67
N VAL A 122 6.78 17.09 5.71
CA VAL A 122 7.75 17.76 4.83
C VAL A 122 8.87 18.50 5.59
N PRO A 123 8.61 19.38 6.57
CA PRO A 123 9.68 20.08 7.29
C PRO A 123 10.61 19.12 8.05
N ASN A 124 10.06 18.10 8.68
CA ASN A 124 10.83 17.07 9.38
C ASN A 124 11.65 16.24 8.40
N GLY A 125 11.05 15.81 7.31
CA GLY A 125 11.74 15.02 6.29
C GLY A 125 12.83 15.79 5.54
N GLN A 126 12.69 17.11 5.39
CA GLN A 126 13.76 17.96 4.89
C GLN A 126 14.95 18.03 5.87
N ARG A 127 14.67 18.05 7.18
CA ARG A 127 15.71 17.94 8.21
C ARG A 127 16.39 16.59 8.12
N THR A 128 15.65 15.50 8.12
CA THR A 128 16.17 14.12 8.02
C THR A 128 16.99 13.92 6.75
N ALA A 129 16.51 14.41 5.59
CA ALA A 129 17.24 14.35 4.32
C ALA A 129 18.61 15.04 4.42
N ARG A 130 18.63 16.27 4.98
CA ARG A 130 19.86 17.06 5.12
C ARG A 130 20.83 16.48 6.14
N GLU A 131 20.33 16.08 7.32
CA GLU A 131 21.18 15.68 8.46
C GLU A 131 21.67 14.25 8.34
N LEU A 132 20.84 13.33 7.84
CA LEU A 132 21.19 11.91 7.75
C LEU A 132 21.82 11.54 6.39
N TYR A 133 21.35 12.17 5.31
CA TYR A 133 21.72 11.80 3.93
C TYR A 133 22.50 12.88 3.18
N HIS A 134 22.61 14.09 3.73
CA HIS A 134 23.19 15.25 3.05
C HIS A 134 22.52 15.58 1.70
N CYS A 135 21.23 15.26 1.56
CA CYS A 135 20.41 15.44 0.38
C CYS A 135 19.42 16.60 0.56
N ARG A 136 19.01 17.21 -0.55
CA ARG A 136 17.86 18.12 -0.61
C ARG A 136 16.54 17.30 -0.54
N GLY A 137 15.42 17.99 -0.66
CA GLY A 137 14.10 17.36 -0.66
C GLY A 137 13.66 16.83 0.69
N PHE A 138 12.72 15.90 0.74
CA PHE A 138 12.28 15.28 1.98
C PHE A 138 12.20 13.74 1.88
N VAL A 139 12.50 13.09 2.98
CA VAL A 139 12.50 11.63 3.13
C VAL A 139 11.72 11.25 4.39
N ALA A 140 11.11 10.08 4.39
CA ALA A 140 10.57 9.45 5.59
C ALA A 140 10.83 7.93 5.54
N HIS A 141 11.02 7.34 6.72
CA HIS A 141 11.26 5.92 6.88
C HIS A 141 9.94 5.15 7.09
N HIS A 142 9.98 3.96 7.69
CA HIS A 142 8.85 3.02 7.72
C HIS A 142 7.68 3.42 8.64
N ASN A 143 7.86 4.37 9.54
CA ASN A 143 6.84 4.87 10.45
C ASN A 143 6.83 6.39 10.52
N THR A 144 5.65 6.94 10.83
CA THR A 144 5.48 8.33 11.25
C THR A 144 4.45 8.40 12.39
N ASP A 145 4.26 9.57 12.94
CA ASP A 145 3.34 9.84 14.05
C ASP A 145 2.49 11.09 13.80
N LEU A 146 1.76 11.54 14.82
CA LEU A 146 0.93 12.75 14.76
C LEU A 146 1.72 14.03 14.47
N TRP A 147 3.02 14.03 14.79
CA TRP A 147 3.91 15.16 14.64
C TRP A 147 4.65 15.15 13.30
N GLY A 148 4.45 14.07 12.53
CA GLY A 148 5.09 13.87 11.22
C GLY A 148 6.56 13.53 11.34
N ASP A 149 6.96 12.72 12.33
CA ASP A 149 8.34 12.24 12.46
C ASP A 149 8.75 11.41 11.23
N THR A 150 10.01 11.54 10.81
CA THR A 150 10.49 10.96 9.56
C THR A 150 11.78 10.17 9.70
N ASP A 151 12.39 10.22 10.89
CA ASP A 151 13.64 9.53 11.17
C ASP A 151 13.45 7.99 11.21
N PRO A 152 14.51 7.16 11.05
CA PRO A 152 14.41 5.73 11.26
C PRO A 152 13.96 5.44 12.69
N GLN A 153 12.84 4.75 12.85
CA GLN A 153 12.28 4.39 14.15
C GLN A 153 12.53 2.91 14.43
N ASP A 154 12.67 2.58 15.74
CA ASP A 154 12.94 1.27 16.33
C ASP A 154 14.29 0.61 15.95
N ARG A 155 14.48 -0.66 16.35
CA ARG A 155 15.73 -1.41 16.19
C ARG A 155 15.63 -2.58 15.20
N TYR A 156 14.52 -2.72 14.52
CA TYR A 156 14.28 -3.78 13.56
C TYR A 156 14.70 -3.32 12.16
N ILE A 157 15.97 -3.51 11.83
CA ILE A 157 16.58 -3.03 10.58
C ILE A 157 15.78 -3.37 9.31
N PRO A 158 15.20 -4.59 9.15
CA PRO A 158 14.43 -4.92 7.95
C PRO A 158 13.23 -4.01 7.68
N ALA A 159 12.74 -3.29 8.69
CA ALA A 159 11.69 -2.29 8.56
C ALA A 159 12.24 -0.87 8.63
N SER A 160 13.10 -0.59 9.63
CA SER A 160 13.44 0.76 10.06
C SER A 160 14.26 1.54 9.04
N PHE A 161 15.21 0.91 8.37
CA PHE A 161 16.15 1.58 7.47
C PHE A 161 15.69 1.56 6.02
N TRP A 162 14.48 2.05 5.77
CA TRP A 162 13.86 2.09 4.45
C TRP A 162 13.44 3.51 4.07
N PRO A 163 14.18 4.19 3.17
CA PRO A 163 13.98 5.61 2.89
C PRO A 163 12.85 5.90 1.87
N MET A 164 11.86 5.02 1.75
CA MET A 164 10.85 5.10 0.69
C MET A 164 9.46 5.51 1.18
N GLY A 165 9.23 5.68 2.49
CA GLY A 165 7.91 5.96 3.04
C GLY A 165 7.28 7.23 2.47
N ALA A 166 8.03 8.34 2.43
CA ALA A 166 7.56 9.59 1.80
C ALA A 166 7.29 9.42 0.30
N ALA A 167 8.16 8.70 -0.41
CA ALA A 167 8.01 8.42 -1.84
C ALA A 167 6.71 7.69 -2.14
N TRP A 168 6.42 6.62 -1.38
CA TRP A 168 5.22 5.84 -1.57
C TRP A 168 3.95 6.64 -1.25
N LEU A 169 3.92 7.33 -0.12
CA LEU A 169 2.78 8.19 0.22
C LEU A 169 2.52 9.26 -0.84
N CYS A 170 3.58 9.86 -1.42
CA CYS A 170 3.44 10.88 -2.46
C CYS A 170 2.85 10.35 -3.77
N THR A 171 2.88 9.03 -4.04
CA THR A 171 2.19 8.47 -5.21
C THR A 171 0.67 8.66 -5.15
N HIS A 172 0.11 8.78 -3.95
CA HIS A 172 -1.32 9.10 -3.75
C HIS A 172 -1.73 10.44 -4.34
N ILE A 173 -0.83 11.43 -4.40
CA ILE A 173 -1.13 12.77 -4.96
C ILE A 173 -1.50 12.65 -6.44
N TRP A 174 -0.66 11.98 -7.23
CA TRP A 174 -0.92 11.80 -8.65
C TRP A 174 -2.15 10.93 -8.90
N ARG A 175 -2.33 9.86 -8.13
CA ARG A 175 -3.51 8.99 -8.21
C ARG A 175 -4.80 9.76 -7.90
N HIS A 176 -4.83 10.55 -6.84
CA HIS A 176 -5.99 11.38 -6.52
C HIS A 176 -6.36 12.30 -7.69
N TYR A 177 -5.36 12.94 -8.30
CA TYR A 177 -5.60 13.76 -9.49
C TYR A 177 -6.16 12.94 -10.67
N LEU A 178 -5.68 11.74 -10.91
CA LEU A 178 -6.18 10.91 -12.01
C LEU A 178 -7.67 10.56 -11.86
N TYR A 179 -8.15 10.39 -10.63
CA TYR A 179 -9.57 10.12 -10.37
C TYR A 179 -10.42 11.38 -10.31
N SER A 180 -9.91 12.47 -9.75
CA SER A 180 -10.68 13.70 -9.54
C SER A 180 -10.64 14.68 -10.73
N GLY A 181 -9.54 14.70 -11.48
CA GLY A 181 -9.25 15.73 -12.46
C GLY A 181 -9.03 17.12 -11.85
N ASP A 182 -8.91 17.24 -10.53
CA ASP A 182 -8.81 18.51 -9.82
C ASP A 182 -7.44 19.18 -10.00
N MET A 183 -7.39 20.13 -10.91
CA MET A 183 -6.19 20.93 -11.20
C MET A 183 -5.80 21.87 -10.05
N GLN A 184 -6.74 22.28 -9.20
CA GLN A 184 -6.45 23.12 -8.04
C GLN A 184 -5.74 22.30 -6.97
N PHE A 185 -6.23 21.10 -6.69
CA PHE A 185 -5.57 20.14 -5.83
C PHE A 185 -4.15 19.82 -6.33
N LEU A 186 -4.02 19.43 -7.61
CA LEU A 186 -2.71 19.10 -8.17
C LEU A 186 -1.71 20.24 -8.01
N ARG A 187 -2.13 21.48 -8.29
CA ARG A 187 -1.26 22.66 -8.13
C ARG A 187 -0.86 22.90 -6.67
N ALA A 188 -1.78 22.67 -5.72
CA ALA A 188 -1.52 22.85 -4.30
C ALA A 188 -0.55 21.78 -3.76
N GLN A 189 -0.64 20.53 -4.24
CA GLN A 189 0.16 19.41 -3.75
C GLN A 189 1.48 19.21 -4.53
N PHE A 190 1.63 19.82 -5.69
CA PHE A 190 2.81 19.65 -6.54
C PHE A 190 4.14 19.97 -5.83
N PRO A 191 4.27 21.02 -5.00
CA PRO A 191 5.52 21.29 -4.28
C PRO A 191 5.95 20.15 -3.37
N MET A 192 5.02 19.46 -2.72
CA MET A 192 5.30 18.30 -1.86
C MET A 192 5.77 17.10 -2.69
N LEU A 193 5.10 16.81 -3.80
CA LEU A 193 5.51 15.78 -4.74
C LEU A 193 6.93 16.04 -5.29
N GLU A 194 7.23 17.31 -5.61
CA GLU A 194 8.56 17.74 -6.06
C GLU A 194 9.63 17.52 -5.00
N GLN A 195 9.36 17.81 -3.73
CA GLN A 195 10.32 17.60 -2.65
C GLN A 195 10.66 16.12 -2.45
N ALA A 196 9.68 15.21 -2.60
CA ALA A 196 9.93 13.77 -2.55
C ALA A 196 10.84 13.32 -3.71
N VAL A 197 10.60 13.81 -4.93
CA VAL A 197 11.46 13.51 -6.10
C VAL A 197 12.85 14.10 -5.92
N LEU A 198 12.95 15.35 -5.44
CA LEU A 198 14.23 16.05 -5.24
C LEU A 198 15.18 15.28 -4.31
N PHE A 199 14.66 14.63 -3.26
CA PHE A 199 15.48 13.78 -2.40
C PHE A 199 16.17 12.67 -3.22
N PHE A 200 15.43 11.98 -4.07
CA PHE A 200 16.00 10.87 -4.84
C PHE A 200 16.90 11.34 -6.00
N THR A 201 16.78 12.58 -6.48
CA THR A 201 17.76 13.10 -7.45
C THR A 201 19.15 13.24 -6.84
N ASP A 202 19.25 13.44 -5.52
CA ASP A 202 20.52 13.55 -4.79
C ASP A 202 20.95 12.19 -4.17
N PHE A 203 20.00 11.35 -3.74
CA PHE A 203 20.27 10.10 -3.01
C PHE A 203 20.63 8.91 -3.89
N LEU A 204 20.11 8.86 -5.13
CA LEU A 204 20.33 7.73 -5.99
C LEU A 204 21.78 7.68 -6.49
N GLU A 205 22.37 6.49 -6.45
CA GLU A 205 23.69 6.20 -7.00
C GLU A 205 23.58 5.36 -8.27
N GLN A 206 24.63 5.36 -9.09
CA GLN A 206 24.71 4.48 -10.25
C GLN A 206 25.45 3.19 -9.87
N ASP A 207 24.83 2.06 -10.19
CA ASP A 207 25.51 0.77 -10.08
C ASP A 207 26.55 0.56 -11.22
N ALA A 208 27.27 -0.55 -11.16
CA ALA A 208 28.29 -0.89 -12.16
C ALA A 208 27.77 -1.01 -13.61
N ALA A 209 26.45 -1.23 -13.77
CA ALA A 209 25.79 -1.28 -15.07
C ALA A 209 25.26 0.10 -15.52
N GLY A 210 25.39 1.12 -14.66
CA GLY A 210 24.95 2.48 -14.91
C GLY A 210 23.46 2.74 -14.63
N TYR A 211 22.78 1.84 -13.95
CA TYR A 211 21.42 2.07 -13.47
C TYR A 211 21.41 2.84 -12.16
N TYR A 212 20.43 3.71 -11.99
CA TYR A 212 20.18 4.36 -10.70
C TYR A 212 19.50 3.41 -9.72
N VAL A 213 20.03 3.36 -8.50
CA VAL A 213 19.60 2.48 -7.39
C VAL A 213 19.64 3.22 -6.07
N THR A 214 18.82 2.80 -5.11
CA THR A 214 18.92 3.22 -3.70
C THR A 214 20.09 2.49 -3.03
N ASN A 215 20.88 3.21 -2.23
CA ASN A 215 22.02 2.65 -1.51
C ASN A 215 22.34 3.48 -0.24
N PRO A 216 22.16 2.92 0.99
CA PRO A 216 21.56 1.63 1.30
C PRO A 216 20.03 1.67 1.35
N SER A 217 19.40 0.50 1.28
CA SER A 217 17.98 0.31 1.54
C SER A 217 17.69 -1.11 2.05
N VAL A 218 16.42 -1.46 2.26
CA VAL A 218 15.95 -2.80 2.60
C VAL A 218 14.76 -3.19 1.72
N SER A 219 14.50 -4.49 1.52
CA SER A 219 13.18 -4.93 1.05
C SER A 219 12.31 -5.20 2.27
N PRO A 220 11.32 -4.35 2.57
CA PRO A 220 10.51 -4.52 3.78
C PRO A 220 9.76 -5.85 3.78
N GLU A 221 9.72 -6.59 4.82
CA GLU A 221 10.60 -6.64 6.01
C GLU A 221 11.42 -7.93 5.96
N ASN A 222 12.03 -8.21 4.81
CA ASN A 222 12.62 -9.49 4.46
C ASN A 222 14.11 -9.57 4.80
N THR A 223 14.56 -10.80 5.02
CA THR A 223 15.95 -11.16 5.28
C THR A 223 16.43 -12.08 4.17
N TYR A 224 17.50 -11.71 3.49
CA TYR A 224 18.16 -12.58 2.53
C TYR A 224 19.24 -13.45 3.17
N ILE A 225 19.61 -14.53 2.47
CA ILE A 225 20.70 -15.42 2.82
C ILE A 225 21.68 -15.45 1.66
N LEU A 226 22.93 -15.09 1.92
CA LEU A 226 24.02 -15.18 0.95
C LEU A 226 24.45 -16.65 0.73
N PRO A 227 25.16 -16.98 -0.37
CA PRO A 227 25.61 -18.35 -0.64
C PRO A 227 26.49 -18.97 0.46
N ASP A 228 27.16 -18.14 1.26
CA ASP A 228 27.97 -18.55 2.41
C ASP A 228 27.15 -18.73 3.71
N GLY A 229 25.82 -18.54 3.65
CA GLY A 229 24.90 -18.68 4.77
C GLY A 229 24.75 -17.41 5.62
N VAL A 230 25.44 -16.33 5.32
CA VAL A 230 25.30 -15.04 6.03
C VAL A 230 23.92 -14.45 5.74
N ARG A 231 23.23 -14.02 6.81
CA ARG A 231 21.94 -13.32 6.71
C ARG A 231 22.15 -11.83 6.65
N GLY A 232 21.42 -11.16 5.75
CA GLY A 232 21.48 -9.71 5.59
C GLY A 232 20.12 -9.08 5.37
N HIS A 233 20.05 -7.79 5.66
CA HIS A 233 18.84 -6.97 5.48
C HIS A 233 19.12 -5.79 4.55
N LEU A 234 20.23 -5.07 4.81
CA LEU A 234 20.62 -3.94 3.97
C LEU A 234 21.05 -4.42 2.59
N CYS A 235 20.56 -3.76 1.57
CA CYS A 235 20.82 -4.11 0.19
C CYS A 235 20.90 -2.86 -0.70
N ILE A 236 21.29 -3.08 -1.94
CA ILE A 236 21.35 -2.03 -2.98
C ILE A 236 20.18 -2.27 -3.94
N GLY A 237 19.34 -1.25 -4.13
CA GLY A 237 18.28 -1.23 -5.13
C GLY A 237 17.32 -2.42 -5.09
N PRO A 238 16.63 -2.70 -3.97
CA PRO A 238 15.62 -3.74 -3.95
C PRO A 238 14.49 -3.43 -4.95
N THR A 239 13.81 -4.45 -5.41
CA THR A 239 12.83 -4.33 -6.50
C THR A 239 11.68 -3.37 -6.15
N MET A 240 11.20 -3.39 -4.92
CA MET A 240 10.13 -2.50 -4.47
C MET A 240 10.52 -1.03 -4.61
N ASP A 241 11.73 -0.65 -4.22
CA ASP A 241 12.19 0.74 -4.30
C ASP A 241 12.15 1.24 -5.75
N ARG A 242 12.66 0.44 -6.68
CA ARG A 242 12.69 0.78 -8.10
C ARG A 242 11.29 0.95 -8.69
N GLN A 243 10.35 0.09 -8.27
CA GLN A 243 8.96 0.13 -8.71
C GLN A 243 8.25 1.39 -8.17
N ILE A 244 8.45 1.73 -6.90
CA ILE A 244 7.92 2.97 -6.29
C ILE A 244 8.51 4.20 -6.98
N LEU A 245 9.83 4.24 -7.18
CA LEU A 245 10.50 5.38 -7.83
C LEU A 245 10.03 5.57 -9.27
N ARG A 246 9.81 4.50 -10.00
CA ARG A 246 9.27 4.58 -11.36
C ARG A 246 7.89 5.23 -11.38
N GLU A 247 7.01 4.83 -10.47
CA GLU A 247 5.68 5.44 -10.35
C GLU A 247 5.75 6.90 -9.89
N LEU A 248 6.55 7.20 -8.87
CA LEU A 248 6.73 8.55 -8.34
C LEU A 248 7.26 9.51 -9.42
N PHE A 249 8.33 9.14 -10.11
CA PHE A 249 8.96 9.99 -11.13
C PHE A 249 8.06 10.17 -12.35
N ALA A 250 7.40 9.10 -12.81
CA ALA A 250 6.44 9.19 -13.92
C ALA A 250 5.25 10.10 -13.56
N GLY A 251 4.68 9.92 -12.36
CA GLY A 251 3.59 10.77 -11.85
C GLY A 251 4.01 12.23 -11.70
N TYR A 252 5.20 12.49 -11.15
CA TYR A 252 5.75 13.84 -11.03
C TYR A 252 5.93 14.53 -12.40
N LEU A 253 6.53 13.84 -13.37
CA LEU A 253 6.74 14.39 -14.70
C LEU A 253 5.42 14.65 -15.43
N ALA A 254 4.44 13.75 -15.27
CA ALA A 254 3.09 13.95 -15.82
C ALA A 254 2.38 15.15 -15.17
N ALA A 255 2.50 15.30 -13.85
CA ALA A 255 1.98 16.45 -13.10
C ALA A 255 2.65 17.76 -13.53
N ALA A 256 3.98 17.77 -13.66
CA ALA A 256 4.75 18.92 -14.14
C ALA A 256 4.30 19.36 -15.55
N ALA A 257 4.12 18.39 -16.46
CA ALA A 257 3.61 18.68 -17.80
C ALA A 257 2.19 19.28 -17.77
N LYS A 258 1.29 18.76 -16.94
CA LYS A 258 -0.07 19.34 -16.74
C LYS A 258 -0.03 20.77 -16.20
N LEU A 259 0.93 21.07 -15.34
CA LEU A 259 1.08 22.38 -14.72
C LEU A 259 1.99 23.33 -15.52
N SER A 260 2.59 22.87 -16.62
CA SER A 260 3.57 23.59 -17.43
C SER A 260 4.80 24.03 -16.61
N VAL A 261 5.27 23.14 -15.71
CA VAL A 261 6.45 23.35 -14.89
C VAL A 261 7.67 22.69 -15.54
N THR A 262 8.74 23.48 -15.69
CA THR A 262 10.07 22.98 -16.12
C THR A 262 11.13 23.61 -15.25
N ASN A 263 11.91 22.78 -14.56
CA ASN A 263 12.97 23.21 -13.64
C ASN A 263 14.07 22.14 -13.53
N GLU A 264 15.06 22.36 -12.67
CA GLU A 264 16.16 21.42 -12.44
C GLU A 264 15.67 20.02 -12.06
N THR A 265 14.68 19.93 -11.14
CA THR A 265 14.14 18.64 -10.66
C THR A 265 13.43 17.87 -11.78
N THR A 266 12.65 18.53 -12.64
CA THR A 266 12.01 17.88 -13.79
C THR A 266 13.05 17.37 -14.80
N CYS A 267 14.12 18.13 -15.06
CA CYS A 267 15.19 17.70 -15.95
C CYS A 267 15.94 16.48 -15.38
N ALA A 268 16.27 16.52 -14.08
CA ALA A 268 16.94 15.40 -13.42
C ALA A 268 16.04 14.14 -13.38
N ALA A 269 14.77 14.28 -13.03
CA ALA A 269 13.80 13.17 -13.01
C ALA A 269 13.64 12.54 -14.39
N ALA A 270 13.56 13.34 -15.45
CA ALA A 270 13.45 12.86 -16.83
C ALA A 270 14.72 12.10 -17.29
N ALA A 271 15.89 12.47 -16.79
CA ALA A 271 17.15 11.77 -17.07
C ALA A 271 17.31 10.47 -16.28
N ILE A 272 16.81 10.42 -15.05
CA ILE A 272 16.91 9.26 -14.13
C ILE A 272 15.90 8.18 -14.48
N LEU A 273 14.65 8.53 -14.73
CA LEU A 273 13.52 7.58 -14.89
C LEU A 273 13.83 6.44 -15.90
N PRO A 274 14.33 6.67 -17.12
CA PRO A 274 14.65 5.60 -18.07
C PRO A 274 15.85 4.75 -17.63
N ARG A 275 16.61 5.19 -16.65
CA ARG A 275 17.80 4.53 -16.12
C ARG A 275 17.59 3.92 -14.73
N LEU A 276 16.37 3.89 -14.21
CA LEU A 276 16.04 3.04 -13.07
C LEU A 276 16.14 1.58 -13.52
N ARG A 277 16.79 0.74 -12.68
CA ARG A 277 16.96 -0.68 -13.03
C ARG A 277 15.60 -1.33 -13.28
N PRO A 278 15.38 -2.07 -14.38
CA PRO A 278 14.10 -2.75 -14.63
C PRO A 278 13.86 -3.88 -13.64
N THR A 279 12.59 -4.28 -13.47
CA THR A 279 12.20 -5.47 -12.71
C THR A 279 12.79 -6.72 -13.38
N GLN A 280 13.41 -7.60 -12.60
CA GLN A 280 14.17 -8.74 -13.10
C GLN A 280 13.51 -10.06 -12.71
N ILE A 281 13.68 -11.06 -13.60
CA ILE A 281 13.23 -12.44 -13.39
C ILE A 281 14.49 -13.27 -13.08
N GLY A 282 14.43 -14.05 -12.00
CA GLY A 282 15.49 -14.95 -11.59
C GLY A 282 15.53 -16.25 -12.42
N SER A 283 16.58 -17.04 -12.22
CA SER A 283 16.78 -18.32 -12.91
C SER A 283 15.67 -19.34 -12.65
N ASP A 284 14.97 -19.24 -11.53
CA ASP A 284 13.80 -20.04 -11.18
C ASP A 284 12.48 -19.53 -11.80
N GLY A 285 12.53 -18.42 -12.51
CA GLY A 285 11.39 -17.79 -13.18
C GLY A 285 10.49 -16.96 -12.26
N ARG A 286 10.90 -16.68 -11.00
CA ARG A 286 10.24 -15.75 -10.10
C ARG A 286 10.82 -14.34 -10.28
N LEU A 287 10.08 -13.32 -9.82
CA LEU A 287 10.65 -11.97 -9.72
C LEU A 287 11.74 -11.93 -8.64
N LEU A 288 12.85 -11.27 -8.94
CA LEU A 288 13.89 -11.02 -7.94
C LEU A 288 13.42 -9.95 -6.95
N GLU A 289 13.58 -10.23 -5.67
CA GLU A 289 13.28 -9.27 -4.60
C GLU A 289 14.44 -8.30 -4.37
N TRP A 290 15.65 -8.79 -4.49
CA TRP A 290 16.90 -8.04 -4.32
C TRP A 290 17.65 -7.87 -5.65
N GLY A 291 18.81 -7.23 -5.60
CA GLY A 291 19.67 -7.02 -6.77
C GLY A 291 20.35 -8.27 -7.32
N GLY A 292 20.17 -9.43 -6.68
CA GLY A 292 20.73 -10.73 -7.05
C GLY A 292 19.87 -11.89 -6.57
N GLU A 293 20.22 -13.10 -6.98
CA GLU A 293 19.58 -14.35 -6.57
C GLU A 293 20.11 -14.76 -5.19
N TYR A 294 19.39 -14.39 -4.14
CA TYR A 294 19.70 -14.74 -2.76
C TYR A 294 18.68 -15.73 -2.20
N GLY A 295 19.08 -16.50 -1.20
CA GLY A 295 18.15 -17.31 -0.42
C GLY A 295 17.23 -16.42 0.42
N GLU A 296 16.05 -16.90 0.75
CA GLU A 296 15.07 -16.23 1.58
C GLU A 296 15.05 -16.88 2.98
N ALA A 297 15.21 -16.07 4.04
CA ALA A 297 15.18 -16.60 5.42
C ALA A 297 13.76 -17.04 5.83
N GLU A 298 12.74 -16.42 5.25
CA GLU A 298 11.33 -16.71 5.47
C GLU A 298 10.59 -16.69 4.12
N PRO A 299 10.59 -17.80 3.36
CA PRO A 299 9.98 -17.85 2.03
C PRO A 299 8.48 -17.55 2.01
N GLY A 300 7.78 -17.74 3.14
CA GLY A 300 6.37 -17.42 3.33
C GLY A 300 6.13 -16.08 4.02
N HIS A 301 7.10 -15.15 4.03
CA HIS A 301 6.94 -13.88 4.70
C HIS A 301 5.72 -13.11 4.21
N ARG A 302 5.03 -12.42 5.14
CA ARG A 302 3.80 -11.66 4.86
C ARG A 302 3.99 -10.47 3.92
N HIS A 303 5.19 -9.85 3.90
CA HIS A 303 5.53 -8.82 2.92
C HIS A 303 5.99 -9.45 1.61
N ILE A 304 5.29 -9.16 0.52
CA ILE A 304 5.64 -9.56 -0.85
C ILE A 304 6.02 -8.29 -1.62
N SER A 305 7.01 -7.58 -1.09
CA SER A 305 7.39 -6.21 -1.46
C SER A 305 7.71 -6.05 -2.96
N HIS A 306 8.35 -7.02 -3.56
CA HIS A 306 8.72 -7.03 -4.98
C HIS A 306 7.54 -7.24 -5.95
N LEU A 307 6.31 -7.44 -5.44
CA LEU A 307 5.07 -7.40 -6.22
C LEU A 307 4.37 -6.04 -6.20
N TYR A 308 4.98 -4.99 -5.63
CA TYR A 308 4.44 -3.63 -5.70
C TYR A 308 4.05 -3.23 -7.12
N GLY A 309 4.89 -3.54 -8.11
CA GLY A 309 4.65 -3.21 -9.52
C GLY A 309 3.43 -3.91 -10.14
N LEU A 310 2.93 -5.01 -9.55
CA LEU A 310 1.67 -5.63 -9.93
C LEU A 310 0.49 -4.92 -9.26
N ALA A 311 0.59 -4.63 -7.96
CA ALA A 311 -0.38 -3.86 -7.19
C ALA A 311 0.30 -3.29 -5.91
N PRO A 312 0.08 -2.01 -5.60
CA PRO A 312 -0.79 -1.02 -6.21
C PRO A 312 -0.24 -0.41 -7.50
N GLY A 313 1.01 -0.66 -7.86
CA GLY A 313 1.61 -0.19 -9.12
C GLY A 313 0.96 -0.82 -10.35
N ASN A 314 1.45 -0.43 -11.52
CA ASN A 314 0.96 -0.89 -12.81
C ASN A 314 2.09 -1.25 -13.81
N GLU A 315 3.32 -1.41 -13.31
CA GLU A 315 4.46 -1.86 -14.13
C GLU A 315 4.26 -3.28 -14.65
N ILE A 316 3.61 -4.14 -13.82
CA ILE A 316 3.35 -5.54 -14.13
C ILE A 316 1.89 -5.70 -14.55
N SER A 317 1.67 -6.16 -15.78
CA SER A 317 0.36 -6.29 -16.39
C SER A 317 0.30 -7.54 -17.26
N THR A 318 -0.83 -8.26 -17.22
CA THR A 318 -1.07 -9.42 -18.11
C THR A 318 -1.12 -9.04 -19.58
N LEU A 319 -1.42 -7.77 -19.89
CA LEU A 319 -1.51 -7.25 -21.26
C LEU A 319 -0.21 -6.61 -21.73
N ALA A 320 0.38 -5.71 -20.92
CA ALA A 320 1.53 -4.91 -21.33
C ALA A 320 2.88 -5.60 -21.05
N THR A 321 2.97 -6.41 -19.98
CA THR A 321 4.21 -7.08 -19.55
C THR A 321 3.94 -8.53 -19.16
N PRO A 322 3.45 -9.39 -20.08
CA PRO A 322 2.98 -10.75 -19.78
C PRO A 322 4.06 -11.64 -19.17
N GLU A 323 5.33 -11.45 -19.51
CA GLU A 323 6.45 -12.20 -18.92
C GLU A 323 6.64 -11.87 -17.43
N LEU A 324 6.58 -10.58 -17.06
CA LEU A 324 6.62 -10.15 -15.67
C LEU A 324 5.37 -10.63 -14.90
N ALA A 325 4.20 -10.62 -15.54
CA ALA A 325 2.97 -11.15 -14.92
C ALA A 325 3.07 -12.67 -14.66
N ALA A 326 3.66 -13.44 -15.57
CA ALA A 326 3.91 -14.87 -15.36
C ALA A 326 4.93 -15.11 -14.22
N ALA A 327 5.97 -14.31 -14.12
CA ALA A 327 6.94 -14.36 -13.04
C ALA A 327 6.34 -13.95 -11.68
N ALA A 328 5.48 -12.93 -11.66
CA ALA A 328 4.72 -12.51 -10.50
C ALA A 328 3.79 -13.60 -9.98
N ARG A 329 3.09 -14.32 -10.89
CA ARG A 329 2.30 -15.51 -10.56
C ARG A 329 3.14 -16.56 -9.85
N LYS A 330 4.28 -16.96 -10.41
CA LYS A 330 5.19 -17.93 -9.79
C LYS A 330 5.68 -17.48 -8.42
N THR A 331 6.00 -16.20 -8.28
CA THR A 331 6.40 -15.61 -7.00
C THR A 331 5.29 -15.76 -5.96
N LEU A 332 4.05 -15.45 -6.34
CA LEU A 332 2.89 -15.52 -5.46
C LEU A 332 2.57 -16.96 -5.06
N GLU A 333 2.60 -17.90 -6.01
CA GLU A 333 2.42 -19.34 -5.75
C GLU A 333 3.48 -19.88 -4.80
N TYR A 334 4.74 -19.47 -4.97
CA TYR A 334 5.84 -19.85 -4.08
C TYR A 334 5.63 -19.33 -2.66
N ARG A 335 5.28 -18.03 -2.50
CA ARG A 335 5.00 -17.45 -1.19
C ARG A 335 3.85 -18.15 -0.46
N LEU A 336 2.78 -18.46 -1.18
CA LEU A 336 1.61 -19.15 -0.63
C LEU A 336 1.92 -20.61 -0.24
N ALA A 337 2.72 -21.33 -1.04
CA ALA A 337 3.16 -22.69 -0.73
C ALA A 337 4.01 -22.76 0.56
N HIS A 338 4.61 -21.67 0.98
CA HIS A 338 5.39 -21.56 2.22
C HIS A 338 4.65 -20.86 3.37
N GLY A 339 3.30 -20.76 3.31
CA GLY A 339 2.48 -20.22 4.39
C GLY A 339 2.26 -18.71 4.34
N GLY A 340 2.54 -18.06 3.23
CA GLY A 340 2.29 -16.63 3.05
C GLY A 340 0.81 -16.23 3.20
N GLY A 341 0.55 -14.98 3.56
CA GLY A 341 -0.82 -14.46 3.70
C GLY A 341 -1.50 -14.83 5.02
N TYR A 342 -0.75 -15.02 6.08
CA TYR A 342 -1.29 -15.39 7.40
C TYR A 342 -1.83 -14.21 8.22
N THR A 343 -1.72 -12.97 7.72
CA THR A 343 -2.32 -11.75 8.32
C THR A 343 -3.40 -11.20 7.41
N GLY A 344 -4.36 -10.45 7.97
CA GLY A 344 -5.47 -9.90 7.19
C GLY A 344 -5.00 -9.00 6.04
N TRP A 345 -4.15 -8.02 6.32
CA TRP A 345 -3.64 -7.13 5.28
C TRP A 345 -2.83 -7.85 4.19
N SER A 346 -2.01 -8.85 4.57
CA SER A 346 -1.25 -9.59 3.57
C SER A 346 -2.15 -10.50 2.71
N ARG A 347 -3.20 -11.07 3.31
CA ARG A 347 -4.21 -11.83 2.57
C ARG A 347 -5.01 -10.94 1.62
N ALA A 348 -5.38 -9.73 2.07
CA ALA A 348 -6.03 -8.74 1.22
C ALA A 348 -5.14 -8.32 0.04
N TRP A 349 -3.85 -8.12 0.27
CA TRP A 349 -2.90 -7.79 -0.80
C TRP A 349 -2.75 -8.94 -1.81
N ILE A 350 -2.68 -10.19 -1.33
CA ILE A 350 -2.67 -11.39 -2.18
C ILE A 350 -3.94 -11.48 -3.02
N THR A 351 -5.09 -11.20 -2.44
CA THR A 351 -6.37 -11.16 -3.16
C THR A 351 -6.33 -10.14 -4.31
N LEU A 352 -5.76 -8.96 -4.06
CA LEU A 352 -5.56 -7.93 -5.07
C LEU A 352 -4.58 -8.38 -6.17
N PHE A 353 -3.49 -9.07 -5.83
CA PHE A 353 -2.56 -9.61 -6.82
C PHE A 353 -3.25 -10.59 -7.76
N TRP A 354 -4.07 -11.51 -7.22
CA TRP A 354 -4.83 -12.45 -8.04
C TRP A 354 -5.86 -11.76 -8.93
N ALA A 355 -6.52 -10.72 -8.42
CA ALA A 355 -7.44 -9.91 -9.22
C ALA A 355 -6.73 -9.24 -10.40
N ARG A 356 -5.54 -8.67 -10.18
CA ARG A 356 -4.72 -8.04 -11.22
C ARG A 356 -4.16 -9.05 -12.24
N LEU A 357 -4.00 -10.30 -11.85
CA LEU A 357 -3.63 -11.41 -12.74
C LEU A 357 -4.83 -12.01 -13.48
N GLY A 358 -6.06 -11.56 -13.20
CA GLY A 358 -7.28 -12.07 -13.84
C GLY A 358 -7.76 -13.41 -13.31
N GLU A 359 -7.34 -13.83 -12.11
CA GLU A 359 -7.59 -15.15 -11.53
C GLU A 359 -8.77 -15.14 -10.54
N GLY A 360 -9.99 -14.99 -11.04
CA GLY A 360 -11.20 -14.88 -10.20
C GLY A 360 -11.39 -16.00 -9.19
N SER A 361 -11.10 -17.26 -9.56
CA SER A 361 -11.19 -18.41 -8.64
C SER A 361 -10.20 -18.29 -7.47
N LYS A 362 -9.02 -17.74 -7.71
CA LYS A 362 -8.01 -17.46 -6.68
C LYS A 362 -8.40 -16.27 -5.79
N VAL A 363 -9.07 -15.28 -6.33
CA VAL A 363 -9.67 -14.19 -5.54
C VAL A 363 -10.67 -14.77 -4.56
N GLU A 364 -11.63 -15.58 -5.01
CA GLU A 364 -12.63 -16.22 -4.15
C GLU A 364 -11.99 -17.09 -3.06
N GLU A 365 -11.00 -17.94 -3.42
CA GLU A 365 -10.25 -18.76 -2.46
C GLU A 365 -9.62 -17.91 -1.35
N ASN A 366 -9.01 -16.78 -1.71
CA ASN A 366 -8.34 -15.90 -0.74
C ASN A 366 -9.32 -15.07 0.08
N LEU A 367 -10.49 -14.67 -0.44
CA LEU A 367 -11.56 -14.07 0.34
C LEU A 367 -12.10 -15.04 1.40
N ARG A 368 -12.33 -16.29 1.04
CA ARG A 368 -12.74 -17.33 2.01
C ARG A 368 -11.68 -17.54 3.10
N ALA A 369 -10.40 -17.57 2.72
CA ALA A 369 -9.31 -17.67 3.68
C ALA A 369 -9.25 -16.45 4.62
N LEU A 370 -9.55 -15.25 4.11
CA LEU A 370 -9.66 -14.03 4.90
C LEU A 370 -10.79 -14.16 5.94
N TYR A 371 -11.99 -14.59 5.51
CA TYR A 371 -13.12 -14.81 6.42
C TYR A 371 -12.81 -15.85 7.50
N ALA A 372 -12.16 -16.95 7.13
CA ALA A 372 -11.86 -18.04 8.05
C ALA A 372 -10.80 -17.70 9.10
N ASN A 373 -9.78 -16.90 8.73
CA ASN A 373 -8.57 -16.79 9.53
C ASN A 373 -8.25 -15.37 10.01
N SER A 374 -8.78 -14.34 9.35
CA SER A 374 -8.34 -12.96 9.54
C SER A 374 -9.50 -11.96 9.74
N THR A 375 -10.69 -12.45 10.16
CA THR A 375 -11.87 -11.60 10.37
C THR A 375 -12.52 -11.95 11.70
N PHE A 376 -12.76 -10.93 12.54
CA PHE A 376 -13.53 -11.06 13.76
C PHE A 376 -15.04 -11.23 13.46
N PRO A 377 -15.84 -11.76 14.41
CA PRO A 377 -17.29 -11.90 14.22
C PRO A 377 -18.03 -10.61 13.87
N ASN A 378 -17.46 -9.45 14.18
CA ASN A 378 -17.98 -8.12 13.86
C ASN A 378 -17.45 -7.57 12.52
N LEU A 379 -16.84 -8.40 11.69
CA LEU A 379 -16.22 -8.08 10.39
C LEU A 379 -14.96 -7.20 10.45
N MET A 380 -14.45 -6.86 11.62
CA MET A 380 -13.16 -6.19 11.73
C MET A 380 -12.00 -7.16 11.42
N ASP A 381 -10.92 -6.62 10.88
CA ASP A 381 -9.71 -7.42 10.60
C ASP A 381 -9.05 -7.94 11.87
N ASN A 382 -8.50 -9.13 11.77
CA ASN A 382 -7.85 -9.86 12.85
C ASN A 382 -6.40 -10.14 12.48
N HIS A 383 -5.48 -9.40 13.09
CA HIS A 383 -4.05 -9.64 12.94
C HIS A 383 -3.53 -10.52 14.09
N PRO A 384 -2.83 -11.63 13.80
CA PRO A 384 -2.25 -12.46 14.85
C PRO A 384 -1.11 -11.73 15.58
N SER A 385 -1.10 -11.81 16.91
CA SER A 385 0.00 -11.32 17.74
C SER A 385 0.32 -12.30 18.86
N LYS A 386 1.50 -12.12 19.50
CA LYS A 386 1.92 -12.95 20.63
C LYS A 386 0.99 -12.84 21.85
N ARG A 387 0.19 -11.78 21.93
CA ARG A 387 -0.78 -11.51 23.02
C ARG A 387 -2.22 -11.87 22.64
N GLY A 388 -2.42 -12.54 21.52
CA GLY A 388 -3.73 -12.82 20.93
C GLY A 388 -4.01 -11.94 19.70
N PRO A 389 -5.14 -12.17 19.02
CA PRO A 389 -5.49 -11.41 17.83
C PRO A 389 -5.78 -9.94 18.18
N VAL A 390 -5.31 -9.03 17.32
CA VAL A 390 -5.52 -7.58 17.46
C VAL A 390 -6.18 -7.02 16.22
N PHE A 391 -7.01 -5.99 16.39
CA PHE A 391 -7.60 -5.30 15.27
C PHE A 391 -6.55 -4.43 14.54
N GLN A 392 -6.55 -4.52 13.21
CA GLN A 392 -5.86 -3.59 12.31
C GLN A 392 -6.82 -3.10 11.23
N THR A 393 -6.70 -1.83 10.80
CA THR A 393 -7.65 -1.20 9.86
C THR A 393 -7.47 -1.61 8.40
N VAL A 394 -6.41 -2.29 8.07
CA VAL A 394 -5.97 -2.59 6.70
C VAL A 394 -6.94 -3.49 5.92
N SER A 395 -8.02 -3.97 6.55
CA SER A 395 -9.09 -4.72 5.89
C SER A 395 -9.85 -3.94 4.81
N TYR A 396 -9.64 -2.63 4.67
CA TYR A 396 -10.23 -1.85 3.57
C TYR A 396 -9.75 -2.28 2.19
N THR A 397 -8.58 -2.90 2.09
CA THR A 397 -7.92 -3.24 0.83
C THR A 397 -8.61 -4.30 0.00
N HIS A 398 -9.42 -5.17 0.61
CA HIS A 398 -10.22 -6.14 -0.17
C HIS A 398 -11.21 -5.45 -1.11
N LEU A 399 -11.56 -4.18 -0.84
CA LEU A 399 -12.40 -3.36 -1.72
C LEU A 399 -11.79 -3.20 -3.12
N ARG A 400 -10.47 -3.15 -3.20
CA ARG A 400 -9.75 -2.96 -4.45
C ARG A 400 -9.69 -4.23 -5.33
N ALA A 401 -9.94 -5.40 -4.75
CA ALA A 401 -9.97 -6.66 -5.49
C ALA A 401 -11.10 -6.74 -6.54
N HIS A 402 -12.02 -5.79 -6.52
CA HIS A 402 -13.10 -5.65 -7.51
C HIS A 402 -12.75 -4.75 -8.71
N GLU A 403 -11.52 -4.21 -8.77
CA GLU A 403 -11.03 -3.49 -9.96
C GLU A 403 -10.85 -4.45 -11.13
N THR A 404 -11.47 -4.15 -12.28
CA THR A 404 -11.11 -4.81 -13.53
C THR A 404 -10.02 -4.02 -14.26
N PRO A 405 -9.12 -4.68 -15.03
CA PRO A 405 -8.08 -4.01 -15.81
C PRO A 405 -8.60 -2.98 -16.83
N GLU A 406 -9.88 -2.98 -17.11
CA GLU A 406 -10.53 -2.11 -18.09
C GLU A 406 -10.79 -0.67 -17.60
N HIS A 407 -10.51 -0.39 -16.33
CA HIS A 407 -10.75 0.91 -15.70
C HIS A 407 -9.46 1.67 -15.32
N LEU A 408 -8.31 1.27 -15.87
CA LEU A 408 -7.00 1.93 -15.67
C LEU A 408 -6.53 2.64 -16.93
#